data_d59e8f83ea7f2ae3554c1a7b2ed0c437
#
_entry.id   d59e8f83ea7f2ae3554c1a7b2ed0c437
#
_cell.length_a   1.000
_cell.length_b   1.000
_cell.length_c   1.000
_cell.angle_alpha   90.00
_cell.angle_beta   90.00
_cell.angle_gamma   90.00
#
_symmetry.space_group_name_H-M   'P 1'
#
loop_
_entity.id
_entity.type
_entity.pdbx_description
1 polymer ?
#
loop_
_entity_poly.entity_id
_entity_poly.type
_entity_poly.pdbx_seq_one_letter_code
_entity_poly.pdbx_strand_id
1 'polypeptide(L)'
;MKEKTFLLDWMSGLLDMLGINSADGGYKSLFATFVVLICCFIVWRLLRYVLLRALHLGKYVDSRLEIVFDAGNVKKLALMLAVILFYMMLPLAFDSASTMGIIVRKALDVLIVWMFASFANTVVKTIFMLVYRKRHSTGAPLKGFMQVIQIVVWVVAAILVVSILIDKSPTKLFTGLGASLAVLSFVFKDSILNLVSGILLSSDKMVKVGDWI
;
A
#
# COMPACT_ATOMS: atom_id res chain seq x y z
N MET A 1 31.37 -1.31 2.67
CA MET A 1 31.24 -1.70 4.07
C MET A 1 31.75 -0.63 5.07
N LYS A 2 32.26 0.53 4.62
CA LYS A 2 32.81 1.61 5.47
C LYS A 2 31.84 2.78 5.78
N GLU A 3 30.68 2.88 5.13
CA GLU A 3 29.75 3.99 5.38
C GLU A 3 28.85 3.80 6.61
N LYS A 4 28.72 2.57 7.13
CA LYS A 4 27.87 2.29 8.29
C LYS A 4 28.44 2.75 9.62
N THR A 5 29.74 3.02 9.68
CA THR A 5 30.44 3.38 10.91
C THR A 5 30.44 4.88 11.18
N PHE A 6 30.35 5.73 10.16
CA PHE A 6 30.50 7.17 10.31
C PHE A 6 29.41 7.82 11.20
N LEU A 7 28.14 7.45 11.00
CA LEU A 7 27.05 7.98 11.83
C LEU A 7 27.05 7.39 13.25
N LEU A 8 27.42 6.11 13.39
CA LEU A 8 27.58 5.49 14.70
C LEU A 8 28.79 6.07 15.45
N ASP A 9 29.89 6.36 14.77
CA ASP A 9 31.09 6.99 15.34
C ASP A 9 30.83 8.46 15.69
N TRP A 10 30.12 9.21 14.83
CA TRP A 10 29.70 10.57 15.13
C TRP A 10 28.73 10.64 16.30
N MET A 11 27.81 9.68 16.38
CA MET A 11 26.81 9.57 17.45
C MET A 11 27.42 9.08 18.75
N SER A 12 28.45 8.21 18.72
CA SER A 12 29.23 7.85 19.93
C SER A 12 29.99 9.05 20.48
N GLY A 13 30.55 9.90 19.61
CA GLY A 13 31.18 11.15 20.00
C GLY A 13 30.23 12.15 20.66
N LEU A 14 28.97 12.24 20.19
CA LEU A 14 27.93 13.05 20.82
C LEU A 14 27.49 12.52 22.19
N LEU A 15 27.38 11.20 22.33
CA LEU A 15 27.01 10.54 23.61
C LEU A 15 28.13 10.67 24.64
N ASP A 16 29.38 10.59 24.22
CA ASP A 16 30.54 10.82 25.08
C ASP A 16 30.59 12.29 25.55
N MET A 17 30.22 13.25 24.69
CA MET A 17 30.08 14.67 25.04
C MET A 17 28.96 14.93 26.05
N LEU A 18 27.88 14.13 26.04
CA LEU A 18 26.75 14.22 26.95
C LEU A 18 26.98 13.47 28.27
N GLY A 19 28.18 12.86 28.48
CA GLY A 19 28.55 12.17 29.71
C GLY A 19 27.78 10.84 29.92
N ILE A 20 27.12 10.33 28.92
CA ILE A 20 26.40 9.05 28.97
C ILE A 20 27.40 7.94 28.62
N ASN A 21 28.10 7.46 29.64
CA ASN A 21 29.08 6.38 29.54
C ASN A 21 28.32 5.07 29.30
N SER A 22 28.16 4.67 28.04
CA SER A 22 27.32 3.56 27.64
C SER A 22 28.15 2.27 27.50
N ALA A 23 28.28 1.54 28.58
CA ALA A 23 28.82 0.18 28.59
C ALA A 23 27.91 -0.84 27.86
N ASP A 24 26.63 -0.52 27.66
CA ASP A 24 25.64 -1.42 27.05
C ASP A 24 25.20 -0.92 25.66
N GLY A 25 25.50 -1.70 24.63
CA GLY A 25 25.10 -1.44 23.24
C GLY A 25 23.60 -1.23 23.02
N GLY A 26 22.74 -1.61 23.98
CA GLY A 26 21.29 -1.44 23.92
C GLY A 26 20.83 0.03 23.95
N TYR A 27 21.45 0.89 24.76
CA TYR A 27 21.08 2.29 24.85
C TYR A 27 21.46 3.08 23.60
N LYS A 28 22.54 2.71 22.91
CA LYS A 28 22.97 3.35 21.64
C LYS A 28 21.94 3.10 20.54
N SER A 29 21.43 1.89 20.43
CA SER A 29 20.40 1.57 19.44
C SER A 29 19.06 2.25 19.74
N LEU A 30 18.66 2.34 21.02
CA LEU A 30 17.45 3.05 21.43
C LEU A 30 17.55 4.56 21.15
N PHE A 31 18.70 5.17 21.44
CA PHE A 31 18.91 6.60 21.17
C PHE A 31 18.95 6.88 19.65
N ALA A 32 19.64 6.02 18.86
CA ALA A 32 19.65 6.12 17.41
C ALA A 32 18.24 6.02 16.83
N THR A 33 17.43 5.10 17.34
CA THR A 33 16.03 4.94 16.93
C THR A 33 15.20 6.18 17.24
N PHE A 34 15.40 6.76 18.42
CA PHE A 34 14.70 7.97 18.85
C PHE A 34 15.06 9.18 17.96
N VAL A 35 16.34 9.36 17.65
CA VAL A 35 16.80 10.43 16.72
C VAL A 35 16.23 10.23 15.32
N VAL A 36 16.25 9.00 14.80
CA VAL A 36 15.67 8.69 13.48
C VAL A 36 14.16 8.94 13.46
N LEU A 37 13.43 8.59 14.53
CA LEU A 37 12.00 8.88 14.66
C LEU A 37 11.71 10.39 14.66
N ILE A 38 12.51 11.18 15.39
CA ILE A 38 12.37 12.65 15.39
C ILE A 38 12.64 13.21 14.00
N CYS A 39 13.71 12.79 13.33
CA CYS A 39 14.02 13.22 11.97
C CYS A 39 12.88 12.87 10.99
N CYS A 40 12.34 11.65 11.06
CA CYS A 40 11.20 11.25 10.25
C CYS A 40 9.93 12.06 10.54
N PHE A 41 9.68 12.38 11.80
CA PHE A 41 8.55 13.23 12.18
C PHE A 41 8.71 14.66 11.62
N ILE A 42 9.91 15.22 11.68
CA ILE A 42 10.21 16.54 11.12
C ILE A 42 10.04 16.51 9.59
N VAL A 43 10.61 15.51 8.92
CA VAL A 43 10.48 15.34 7.46
C VAL A 43 9.03 15.15 7.05
N TRP A 44 8.27 14.34 7.76
CA TRP A 44 6.82 14.17 7.51
C TRP A 44 6.07 15.51 7.64
N ARG A 45 6.38 16.30 8.67
CA ARG A 45 5.74 17.59 8.91
C ARG A 45 6.10 18.62 7.82
N LEU A 46 7.38 18.66 7.41
CA LEU A 46 7.86 19.50 6.31
C LEU A 46 7.23 19.08 4.99
N LEU A 47 7.23 17.79 4.67
CA LEU A 47 6.67 17.25 3.43
C LEU A 47 5.17 17.55 3.34
N ARG A 48 4.44 17.35 4.43
CA ARG A 48 3.03 17.71 4.53
C ARG A 48 2.81 19.22 4.29
N TYR A 49 3.64 20.07 4.89
CA TYR A 49 3.55 21.52 4.74
C TYR A 49 3.82 21.95 3.30
N VAL A 50 4.90 21.44 2.70
CA VAL A 50 5.30 21.73 1.31
C VAL A 50 4.22 21.25 0.33
N LEU A 51 3.73 20.01 0.49
CA LEU A 51 2.69 19.44 -0.38
C LEU A 51 1.37 20.21 -0.28
N LEU A 52 0.94 20.59 0.92
CA LEU A 52 -0.26 21.39 1.10
C LEU A 52 -0.09 22.80 0.52
N ARG A 53 1.10 23.38 0.63
CA ARG A 53 1.40 24.70 0.06
C ARG A 53 1.48 24.65 -1.48
N ALA A 54 2.07 23.60 -2.03
CA ALA A 54 2.10 23.36 -3.47
C ALA A 54 0.69 23.18 -4.05
N LEU A 55 -0.22 22.54 -3.31
CA LEU A 55 -1.63 22.41 -3.70
C LEU A 55 -2.37 23.76 -3.69
N HIS A 56 -2.10 24.62 -2.72
CA HIS A 56 -2.68 25.97 -2.72
C HIS A 56 -2.22 26.80 -3.93
N LEU A 57 -0.99 26.60 -4.38
CA LEU A 57 -0.46 27.23 -5.60
C LEU A 57 -1.02 26.58 -6.88
N GLY A 58 -1.24 25.25 -6.88
CA GLY A 58 -1.81 24.48 -7.99
C GLY A 58 -3.32 24.69 -8.21
N LYS A 59 -4.02 25.25 -7.22
CA LYS A 59 -5.46 25.56 -7.28
C LYS A 59 -5.83 26.56 -8.40
N TYR A 60 -4.83 27.27 -8.94
CA TYR A 60 -4.98 28.21 -10.05
C TYR A 60 -4.93 27.56 -11.44
N VAL A 61 -4.55 26.26 -11.55
CA VAL A 61 -4.17 25.69 -12.86
C VAL A 61 -5.24 24.80 -13.48
N ASP A 62 -6.00 23.99 -12.73
CA ASP A 62 -7.09 23.21 -13.35
C ASP A 62 -8.02 22.58 -12.30
N SER A 63 -9.34 22.74 -12.48
CA SER A 63 -10.38 22.14 -11.62
C SER A 63 -10.40 20.59 -11.63
N ARG A 64 -9.71 19.96 -12.57
CA ARG A 64 -9.59 18.50 -12.66
C ARG A 64 -8.55 17.93 -11.69
N LEU A 65 -7.51 18.71 -11.43
CA LEU A 65 -6.43 18.32 -10.49
C LEU A 65 -6.89 18.44 -9.03
N GLU A 66 -7.87 19.29 -8.73
CA GLU A 66 -8.39 19.49 -7.38
C GLU A 66 -8.95 18.19 -6.76
N ILE A 67 -9.55 17.31 -7.57
CA ILE A 67 -10.12 16.04 -7.10
C ILE A 67 -9.03 14.98 -6.84
N VAL A 68 -7.98 14.97 -7.66
CA VAL A 68 -6.85 14.04 -7.51
C VAL A 68 -6.00 14.43 -6.31
N PHE A 69 -5.81 15.72 -6.10
CA PHE A 69 -5.03 16.31 -5.02
C PHE A 69 -5.89 16.75 -3.82
N ASP A 70 -6.97 16.03 -3.54
CA ASP A 70 -7.71 16.24 -2.30
C ASP A 70 -6.77 16.14 -1.08
N ALA A 71 -7.01 17.01 -0.09
CA ALA A 71 -6.19 17.10 1.12
C ALA A 71 -6.00 15.74 1.83
N GLY A 72 -6.97 14.82 1.66
CA GLY A 72 -6.89 13.45 2.15
C GLY A 72 -5.84 12.59 1.43
N ASN A 73 -5.75 12.73 0.10
CA ASN A 73 -4.82 11.98 -0.74
C ASN A 73 -3.37 12.44 -0.51
N VAL A 74 -3.19 13.74 -0.38
CA VAL A 74 -1.88 14.36 -0.10
C VAL A 74 -1.34 13.96 1.27
N LYS A 75 -2.19 13.90 2.29
CA LYS A 75 -1.79 13.41 3.60
C LYS A 75 -1.29 11.96 3.55
N LYS A 76 -1.98 11.09 2.80
CA LYS A 76 -1.58 9.68 2.63
C LYS A 76 -0.25 9.56 1.90
N LEU A 77 -0.07 10.34 0.84
CA LEU A 77 1.17 10.36 0.05
C LEU A 77 2.35 10.87 0.89
N ALA A 78 2.16 11.94 1.66
CA ALA A 78 3.17 12.47 2.57
C ALA A 78 3.57 11.45 3.65
N LEU A 79 2.58 10.74 4.21
CA LEU A 79 2.84 9.70 5.19
C LEU A 79 3.59 8.51 4.57
N MET A 80 3.19 8.09 3.37
CA MET A 80 3.85 7.00 2.64
C MET A 80 5.33 7.32 2.37
N LEU A 81 5.62 8.54 1.90
CA LEU A 81 7.00 8.98 1.68
C LEU A 81 7.81 9.04 2.98
N ALA A 82 7.21 9.50 4.08
CA ALA A 82 7.87 9.53 5.38
C ALA A 82 8.22 8.11 5.89
N VAL A 83 7.32 7.14 5.71
CA VAL A 83 7.56 5.74 6.09
C VAL A 83 8.64 5.09 5.21
N ILE A 84 8.65 5.39 3.91
CA ILE A 84 9.72 4.93 3.00
C ILE A 84 11.08 5.51 3.43
N LEU A 85 11.14 6.79 3.76
CA LEU A 85 12.38 7.41 4.26
C LEU A 85 12.82 6.78 5.58
N PHE A 86 11.88 6.51 6.49
CA PHE A 86 12.18 5.79 7.74
C PHE A 86 12.74 4.40 7.47
N TYR A 87 12.14 3.67 6.53
CA TYR A 87 12.62 2.35 6.11
C TYR A 87 14.06 2.41 5.56
N MET A 88 14.40 3.42 4.76
CA MET A 88 15.74 3.62 4.23
C MET A 88 16.77 3.97 5.32
N MET A 89 16.33 4.67 6.38
CA MET A 89 17.17 5.04 7.52
C MET A 89 17.30 3.92 8.58
N LEU A 90 16.45 2.90 8.52
CA LEU A 90 16.45 1.80 9.51
C LEU A 90 17.80 1.08 9.65
N PRO A 91 18.59 0.80 8.57
CA PRO A 91 19.90 0.15 8.69
C PRO A 91 20.94 0.98 9.46
N LEU A 92 20.69 2.29 9.66
CA LEU A 92 21.56 3.17 10.42
C LEU A 92 21.29 3.08 11.93
N ALA A 93 20.06 2.70 12.31
CA ALA A 93 19.61 2.61 13.70
C ALA A 93 19.73 1.19 14.28
N PHE A 94 19.53 0.17 13.45
CA PHE A 94 19.55 -1.23 13.86
C PHE A 94 20.57 -2.02 13.08
N ASP A 95 21.32 -2.84 13.78
CA ASP A 95 22.11 -3.87 13.12
C ASP A 95 21.16 -4.88 12.46
N SER A 96 21.40 -5.14 11.17
CA SER A 96 20.57 -6.03 10.34
C SER A 96 20.54 -7.49 10.84
N ALA A 97 21.45 -7.86 11.74
CA ALA A 97 21.55 -9.18 12.34
C ALA A 97 20.79 -9.31 13.69
N SER A 98 20.32 -8.19 14.28
CA SER A 98 19.61 -8.25 15.55
C SER A 98 18.18 -8.75 15.35
N THR A 99 17.68 -9.60 16.26
CA THR A 99 16.30 -10.10 16.23
C THR A 99 15.27 -8.97 16.23
N MET A 100 15.55 -7.90 16.99
CA MET A 100 14.71 -6.68 17.01
C MET A 100 14.72 -5.97 15.65
N GLY A 101 15.87 -5.87 15.00
CA GLY A 101 15.97 -5.26 13.66
C GLY A 101 15.15 -6.02 12.61
N ILE A 102 15.15 -7.35 12.66
CA ILE A 102 14.36 -8.20 11.76
C ILE A 102 12.85 -7.97 11.99
N ILE A 103 12.39 -7.96 13.25
CA ILE A 103 10.97 -7.75 13.58
C ILE A 103 10.50 -6.36 13.13
N VAL A 104 11.28 -5.32 13.44
CA VAL A 104 10.94 -3.94 13.05
C VAL A 104 10.89 -3.81 11.54
N ARG A 105 11.83 -4.41 10.82
CA ARG A 105 11.86 -4.40 9.36
C ARG A 105 10.61 -5.06 8.76
N LYS A 106 10.25 -6.26 9.22
CA LYS A 106 9.02 -6.94 8.78
C LYS A 106 7.76 -6.14 9.08
N ALA A 107 7.68 -5.51 10.26
CA ALA A 107 6.55 -4.65 10.61
C ALA A 107 6.44 -3.44 9.68
N LEU A 108 7.57 -2.82 9.31
CA LEU A 108 7.60 -1.72 8.35
C LEU A 108 7.25 -2.18 6.93
N ASP A 109 7.73 -3.35 6.49
CA ASP A 109 7.37 -3.92 5.19
C ASP A 109 5.85 -4.11 5.08
N VAL A 110 5.21 -4.68 6.12
CA VAL A 110 3.76 -4.85 6.20
C VAL A 110 3.05 -3.48 6.18
N LEU A 111 3.56 -2.51 6.92
CA LEU A 111 3.01 -1.16 6.98
C LEU A 111 3.10 -0.45 5.61
N ILE A 112 4.22 -0.60 4.90
CA ILE A 112 4.39 -0.05 3.54
C ILE A 112 3.37 -0.67 2.59
N VAL A 113 3.20 -1.99 2.60
CA VAL A 113 2.20 -2.69 1.76
C VAL A 113 0.78 -2.17 2.07
N TRP A 114 0.43 -2.05 3.34
CA TRP A 114 -0.87 -1.51 3.77
C TRP A 114 -1.11 -0.09 3.27
N MET A 115 -0.11 0.77 3.40
CA MET A 115 -0.21 2.16 2.95
C MET A 115 -0.33 2.26 1.44
N PHE A 116 0.45 1.44 0.71
CA PHE A 116 0.38 1.38 -0.74
C PHE A 116 -0.99 0.91 -1.23
N ALA A 117 -1.55 -0.14 -0.63
CA ALA A 117 -2.89 -0.62 -0.93
C ALA A 117 -3.97 0.45 -0.62
N SER A 118 -3.85 1.13 0.52
CA SER A 118 -4.76 2.22 0.89
C SER A 118 -4.68 3.40 -0.08
N PHE A 119 -3.48 3.74 -0.55
CA PHE A 119 -3.28 4.77 -1.57
C PHE A 119 -3.86 4.35 -2.92
N ALA A 120 -3.57 3.13 -3.39
CA ALA A 120 -4.13 2.56 -4.62
C ALA A 120 -5.66 2.58 -4.61
N ASN A 121 -6.29 2.18 -3.51
CA ASN A 121 -7.75 2.25 -3.35
C ASN A 121 -8.29 3.68 -3.43
N THR A 122 -7.54 4.65 -2.92
CA THR A 122 -7.92 6.06 -3.00
C THR A 122 -7.83 6.56 -4.45
N VAL A 123 -6.78 6.18 -5.18
CA VAL A 123 -6.63 6.50 -6.61
C VAL A 123 -7.78 5.88 -7.41
N VAL A 124 -8.13 4.62 -7.18
CA VAL A 124 -9.28 3.97 -7.82
C VAL A 124 -10.55 4.77 -7.58
N LYS A 125 -10.86 5.13 -6.32
CA LYS A 125 -12.04 5.96 -5.99
C LYS A 125 -12.05 7.28 -6.74
N THR A 126 -10.92 7.96 -6.78
CA THR A 126 -10.77 9.26 -7.45
C THR A 126 -11.02 9.15 -8.95
N ILE A 127 -10.44 8.14 -9.62
CA ILE A 127 -10.64 7.88 -11.05
C ILE A 127 -12.13 7.63 -11.34
N PHE A 128 -12.78 6.76 -10.56
CA PHE A 128 -14.20 6.48 -10.74
C PHE A 128 -15.07 7.71 -10.49
N MET A 129 -14.73 8.55 -9.51
CA MET A 129 -15.45 9.80 -9.24
C MET A 129 -15.34 10.79 -10.42
N LEU A 130 -14.16 10.90 -11.05
CA LEU A 130 -13.93 11.70 -12.24
C LEU A 130 -14.75 11.21 -13.44
N VAL A 131 -14.80 9.91 -13.66
CA VAL A 131 -15.58 9.28 -14.73
C VAL A 131 -17.08 9.48 -14.49
N TYR A 132 -17.54 9.32 -13.25
CA TYR A 132 -18.94 9.50 -12.86
C TYR A 132 -19.41 10.95 -13.08
N ARG A 133 -18.60 11.93 -12.71
CA ARG A 133 -18.92 13.37 -12.92
C ARG A 133 -19.08 13.75 -14.39
N LYS A 134 -18.37 13.08 -15.30
CA LYS A 134 -18.42 13.33 -16.76
C LYS A 134 -19.66 12.74 -17.45
N ARG A 135 -20.28 11.70 -16.86
CA ARG A 135 -21.48 11.04 -17.38
C ARG A 135 -22.70 11.43 -16.58
N HIS A 136 -23.31 12.56 -16.94
CA HIS A 136 -24.50 13.13 -16.29
C HIS A 136 -25.79 12.30 -16.42
N SER A 137 -25.79 11.13 -17.04
CA SER A 137 -27.02 10.33 -17.19
C SER A 137 -26.69 8.87 -17.44
N THR A 138 -26.93 8.09 -16.50
CA THR A 138 -27.28 6.69 -16.44
C THR A 138 -26.65 6.12 -15.18
N GLY A 139 -27.50 5.73 -14.22
CA GLY A 139 -27.11 5.03 -13.01
C GLY A 139 -26.54 3.63 -13.31
N ALA A 140 -25.48 3.63 -14.13
CA ALA A 140 -24.81 2.42 -14.58
C ALA A 140 -24.10 1.75 -13.38
N PRO A 141 -23.85 0.45 -13.42
CA PRO A 141 -23.26 -0.37 -12.35
C PRO A 141 -21.78 -0.07 -12.08
N LEU A 142 -21.33 1.18 -12.33
CA LEU A 142 -19.95 1.63 -12.11
C LEU A 142 -19.48 1.42 -10.67
N LYS A 143 -20.40 1.52 -9.71
CA LYS A 143 -20.09 1.30 -8.30
C LYS A 143 -19.66 -0.16 -8.04
N GLY A 144 -20.32 -1.13 -8.70
CA GLY A 144 -19.93 -2.53 -8.61
C GLY A 144 -18.53 -2.79 -9.15
N PHE A 145 -18.20 -2.22 -10.33
CA PHE A 145 -16.84 -2.33 -10.88
C PHE A 145 -15.78 -1.73 -9.97
N MET A 146 -16.05 -0.57 -9.38
CA MET A 146 -15.14 0.04 -8.41
C MET A 146 -14.89 -0.89 -7.21
N GLN A 147 -15.95 -1.51 -6.67
CA GLN A 147 -15.82 -2.43 -5.55
C GLN A 147 -14.98 -3.65 -5.89
N VAL A 148 -15.18 -4.24 -7.08
CA VAL A 148 -14.39 -5.40 -7.55
C VAL A 148 -12.91 -5.04 -7.61
N ILE A 149 -12.55 -3.90 -8.21
CA ILE A 149 -11.16 -3.46 -8.30
C ILE A 149 -10.56 -3.25 -6.90
N GLN A 150 -11.32 -2.65 -5.97
CA GLN A 150 -10.86 -2.47 -4.59
C GLN A 150 -10.64 -3.80 -3.87
N ILE A 151 -11.51 -4.78 -4.08
CA ILE A 151 -11.32 -6.13 -3.52
C ILE A 151 -10.04 -6.75 -4.07
N VAL A 152 -9.78 -6.65 -5.38
CA VAL A 152 -8.55 -7.17 -5.99
C VAL A 152 -7.32 -6.52 -5.38
N VAL A 153 -7.31 -5.19 -5.18
CA VAL A 153 -6.21 -4.48 -4.52
C VAL A 153 -5.96 -5.02 -3.11
N TRP A 154 -7.03 -5.25 -2.33
CA TRP A 154 -6.89 -5.78 -0.97
C TRP A 154 -6.44 -7.26 -0.96
N VAL A 155 -6.89 -8.08 -1.90
CA VAL A 155 -6.44 -9.47 -2.03
C VAL A 155 -4.94 -9.52 -2.37
N VAL A 156 -4.48 -8.71 -3.33
CA VAL A 156 -3.05 -8.60 -3.66
C VAL A 156 -2.25 -8.15 -2.44
N ALA A 157 -2.71 -7.13 -1.74
CA ALA A 157 -2.04 -6.65 -0.52
C ALA A 157 -1.97 -7.74 0.56
N ALA A 158 -3.05 -8.50 0.77
CA ALA A 158 -3.05 -9.61 1.72
C ALA A 158 -2.04 -10.69 1.36
N ILE A 159 -1.92 -11.06 0.08
CA ILE A 159 -0.91 -12.04 -0.39
C ILE A 159 0.50 -11.51 -0.14
N LEU A 160 0.77 -10.23 -0.39
CA LEU A 160 2.07 -9.61 -0.12
C LEU A 160 2.40 -9.62 1.39
N VAL A 161 1.42 -9.28 2.25
CA VAL A 161 1.60 -9.34 3.70
C VAL A 161 1.91 -10.77 4.17
N VAL A 162 1.16 -11.76 3.69
CA VAL A 162 1.42 -13.18 4.00
C VAL A 162 2.83 -13.58 3.54
N SER A 163 3.23 -13.16 2.33
CA SER A 163 4.57 -13.39 1.78
C SER A 163 5.67 -12.89 2.73
N ILE A 164 5.53 -11.67 3.26
CA ILE A 164 6.48 -11.05 4.20
C ILE A 164 6.54 -11.85 5.51
N LEU A 165 5.37 -12.25 6.05
CA LEU A 165 5.30 -12.94 7.33
C LEU A 165 5.93 -14.33 7.30
N ILE A 166 5.76 -15.07 6.18
CA ILE A 166 6.28 -16.45 6.03
C ILE A 166 7.66 -16.52 5.35
N ASP A 167 8.27 -15.36 5.04
CA ASP A 167 9.57 -15.26 4.34
C ASP A 167 9.60 -16.01 2.99
N LYS A 168 8.48 -15.99 2.25
CA LYS A 168 8.39 -16.60 0.93
C LYS A 168 8.25 -15.53 -0.14
N SER A 169 8.82 -15.81 -1.32
CA SER A 169 8.65 -14.85 -2.44
C SER A 169 7.18 -14.73 -2.85
N PRO A 170 6.66 -13.52 -3.07
CA PRO A 170 5.28 -13.30 -3.54
C PRO A 170 4.96 -14.10 -4.82
N THR A 171 5.93 -14.23 -5.70
CA THR A 171 5.79 -15.00 -6.96
C THR A 171 5.39 -16.44 -6.72
N LYS A 172 5.99 -17.11 -5.72
CA LYS A 172 5.63 -18.49 -5.37
C LYS A 172 4.20 -18.62 -4.89
N LEU A 173 3.73 -17.64 -4.11
CA LEU A 173 2.34 -17.61 -3.63
C LEU A 173 1.37 -17.35 -4.77
N PHE A 174 1.65 -16.39 -5.65
CA PHE A 174 0.83 -16.13 -6.83
C PHE A 174 0.78 -17.32 -7.78
N THR A 175 1.91 -18.00 -8.01
CA THR A 175 1.95 -19.20 -8.85
C THR A 175 1.12 -20.32 -8.24
N GLY A 176 1.26 -20.58 -6.94
CA GLY A 176 0.46 -21.59 -6.24
C GLY A 176 -1.05 -21.31 -6.28
N LEU A 177 -1.43 -20.06 -6.00
CA LEU A 177 -2.83 -19.64 -6.10
C LEU A 177 -3.36 -19.72 -7.53
N GLY A 178 -2.56 -19.29 -8.52
CA GLY A 178 -2.94 -19.37 -9.93
C GLY A 178 -3.15 -20.81 -10.39
N ALA A 179 -2.28 -21.73 -10.01
CA ALA A 179 -2.45 -23.15 -10.29
C ALA A 179 -3.72 -23.72 -9.65
N SER A 180 -3.99 -23.36 -8.39
CA SER A 180 -5.21 -23.79 -7.68
C SER A 180 -6.46 -23.23 -8.35
N LEU A 181 -6.45 -21.97 -8.77
CA LEU A 181 -7.56 -21.33 -9.49
C LEU A 181 -7.79 -21.97 -10.86
N ALA A 182 -6.74 -22.38 -11.56
CA ALA A 182 -6.87 -23.08 -12.85
C ALA A 182 -7.57 -24.43 -12.68
N VAL A 183 -7.19 -25.20 -11.67
CA VAL A 183 -7.87 -26.49 -11.35
C VAL A 183 -9.32 -26.23 -10.97
N LEU A 184 -9.57 -25.24 -10.11
CA LEU A 184 -10.93 -24.90 -9.69
C LEU A 184 -11.81 -24.47 -10.88
N SER A 185 -11.26 -23.60 -11.76
CA SER A 185 -11.94 -23.19 -12.99
C SER A 185 -12.30 -24.38 -13.89
N PHE A 186 -11.41 -25.37 -13.98
CA PHE A 186 -11.68 -26.58 -14.76
C PHE A 186 -12.81 -27.40 -14.15
N VAL A 187 -12.83 -27.57 -12.82
CA VAL A 187 -13.90 -28.30 -12.12
C VAL A 187 -15.27 -27.61 -12.27
N PHE A 188 -15.30 -26.29 -12.24
CA PHE A 188 -16.55 -25.53 -12.34
C PHE A 188 -16.93 -25.12 -13.77
N LYS A 189 -16.14 -25.50 -14.77
CA LYS A 189 -16.35 -25.10 -16.17
C LYS A 189 -17.80 -25.32 -16.65
N ASP A 190 -18.30 -26.52 -16.46
CA ASP A 190 -19.63 -26.89 -16.94
C ASP A 190 -20.74 -26.15 -16.16
N SER A 191 -20.56 -25.97 -14.87
CA SER A 191 -21.48 -25.18 -14.04
C SER A 191 -21.56 -23.72 -14.49
N ILE A 192 -20.40 -23.12 -14.82
CA ILE A 192 -20.33 -21.74 -15.31
C ILE A 192 -20.96 -21.64 -16.71
N LEU A 193 -20.67 -22.58 -17.61
CA LEU A 193 -21.28 -22.61 -18.94
C LEU A 193 -22.79 -22.73 -18.86
N ASN A 194 -23.32 -23.63 -18.02
CA ASN A 194 -24.75 -23.81 -17.85
C ASN A 194 -25.43 -22.55 -17.29
N LEU A 195 -24.78 -21.90 -16.32
CA LEU A 195 -25.27 -20.63 -15.76
C LEU A 195 -25.31 -19.52 -16.82
N VAL A 196 -24.23 -19.35 -17.56
CA VAL A 196 -24.14 -18.33 -18.62
C VAL A 196 -25.16 -18.60 -19.73
N SER A 197 -25.29 -19.84 -20.17
CA SER A 197 -26.29 -20.24 -21.17
C SER A 197 -27.72 -19.97 -20.69
N GLY A 198 -28.03 -20.25 -19.42
CA GLY A 198 -29.33 -19.95 -18.83
C GLY A 198 -29.63 -18.45 -18.79
N ILE A 199 -28.63 -17.63 -18.45
CA ILE A 199 -28.78 -16.17 -18.45
C ILE A 199 -28.99 -15.64 -19.87
N LEU A 200 -28.22 -16.13 -20.85
CA LEU A 200 -28.35 -15.72 -22.25
C LEU A 200 -29.73 -16.08 -22.81
N LEU A 201 -30.19 -17.32 -22.61
CA LEU A 201 -31.51 -17.75 -23.04
C LEU A 201 -32.63 -16.90 -22.45
N SER A 202 -32.51 -16.54 -21.17
CA SER A 202 -33.47 -15.66 -20.47
C SER A 202 -33.40 -14.22 -20.97
N SER A 203 -32.20 -13.68 -21.22
CA SER A 203 -32.00 -12.29 -21.67
C SER A 203 -32.49 -12.08 -23.09
N ASP A 204 -32.21 -13.00 -23.98
CA ASP A 204 -32.60 -12.93 -25.39
C ASP A 204 -34.06 -13.33 -25.63
N LYS A 205 -34.79 -13.70 -24.57
CA LYS A 205 -36.20 -14.16 -24.60
C LYS A 205 -36.41 -15.29 -25.59
N MET A 206 -35.37 -16.10 -25.83
CA MET A 206 -35.42 -17.24 -26.76
C MET A 206 -36.32 -18.34 -26.27
N VAL A 207 -36.50 -18.46 -24.95
CA VAL A 207 -37.39 -19.46 -24.30
C VAL A 207 -38.28 -18.75 -23.31
N LYS A 208 -39.58 -18.97 -23.41
CA LYS A 208 -40.60 -18.46 -22.46
C LYS A 208 -41.24 -19.60 -21.72
N VAL A 209 -41.79 -19.29 -20.52
CA VAL A 209 -42.56 -20.24 -19.77
C VAL A 209 -43.79 -20.64 -20.59
N GLY A 210 -43.86 -21.92 -20.95
CA GLY A 210 -44.94 -22.49 -21.81
C GLY A 210 -44.47 -22.88 -23.22
N ASP A 211 -43.21 -22.60 -23.62
CA ASP A 211 -42.67 -23.09 -24.88
C ASP A 211 -42.31 -24.58 -24.77
N TRP A 212 -42.63 -25.31 -25.83
CA TRP A 212 -42.17 -26.69 -25.98
C TRP A 212 -40.70 -26.71 -26.38
N ILE A 213 -39.88 -27.43 -25.61
CA ILE A 213 -38.45 -27.60 -25.83
C ILE A 213 -38.19 -29.04 -26.24
#